data_07e53bc8106466a0b650c0e2e73e8b71
#
_entry.id   07e53bc8106466a0b650c0e2e73e8b71
#
_cell.length_a   1.000
_cell.length_b   1.000
_cell.length_c   1.000
_cell.angle_alpha   90.00
_cell.angle_beta   90.00
_cell.angle_gamma   90.00
#
_symmetry.space_group_name_H-M   'P 1'
#
loop_
_entity.id
_entity.type
_entity.pdbx_description
1 polymer ?
#
loop_
_entity_poly.entity_id
_entity_poly.type
_entity_poly.pdbx_seq_one_letter_code
_entity_poly.pdbx_strand_id
1 'polypeptide(L)'
;MSLNGVAAKSCTCLAVQADGAEITTVEGLAKGGELHPLQEAFWNKHGLQCGFCTPGMILASHELLRTNPDPSEDEIRHALEGNMCRCTGYQNIVRAVKEAAATMKGGAQ
;
A
#
# COMPACT_ATOMS: atom_id res chain seq x y z
N MET A 1 1.55 8.43 3.62
CA MET A 1 1.40 9.16 2.35
C MET A 1 2.54 8.85 1.43
N SER A 2 2.34 9.09 0.17
CA SER A 2 3.40 9.00 -0.81
C SER A 2 3.88 10.41 -1.13
N LEU A 3 5.18 10.63 -1.06
CA LEU A 3 5.79 11.92 -1.30
C LEU A 3 6.74 11.74 -2.48
N ASN A 4 6.36 12.26 -3.65
CA ASN A 4 7.13 12.07 -4.88
C ASN A 4 7.39 10.59 -5.18
N GLY A 5 6.42 9.74 -4.85
CA GLY A 5 6.51 8.31 -5.13
C GLY A 5 7.14 7.48 -4.02
N VAL A 6 7.60 8.10 -2.94
CA VAL A 6 8.23 7.39 -1.83
C VAL A 6 7.30 7.42 -0.63
N ALA A 7 7.04 6.25 -0.04
CA ALA A 7 6.18 6.18 1.13
C ALA A 7 6.83 6.86 2.32
N ALA A 8 6.07 7.69 3.01
CA ALA A 8 6.56 8.43 4.16
C ALA A 8 5.46 8.54 5.20
N LYS A 9 5.87 8.62 6.46
CA LYS A 9 4.91 8.84 7.54
C LYS A 9 4.63 10.33 7.64
N SER A 10 3.38 10.71 7.39
CA SER A 10 3.03 12.13 7.36
C SER A 10 3.25 12.79 8.71
N CYS A 11 3.14 12.05 9.79
CA CYS A 11 3.33 12.60 11.13
C CYS A 11 4.77 12.99 11.43
N THR A 12 5.73 12.51 10.63
CA THR A 12 7.15 12.84 10.85
C THR A 12 7.67 13.81 9.79
N CYS A 13 6.79 14.33 8.93
CA CYS A 13 7.18 15.22 7.85
C CYS A 13 6.67 16.62 8.14
N LEU A 14 7.58 17.61 8.13
CA LEU A 14 7.17 18.99 8.27
C LEU A 14 6.55 19.48 6.98
N ALA A 15 5.55 20.35 7.10
CA ALA A 15 4.87 20.85 5.91
C ALA A 15 5.81 21.54 4.94
N VAL A 16 6.83 22.22 5.46
CA VAL A 16 7.79 22.90 4.58
C VAL A 16 8.60 21.93 3.78
N GLN A 17 8.82 20.72 4.29
CA GLN A 17 9.56 19.69 3.56
C GLN A 17 8.77 19.17 2.36
N ALA A 18 7.45 19.29 2.40
CA ALA A 18 6.59 18.83 1.32
C ALA A 18 6.28 19.92 0.30
N ASP A 19 6.85 21.10 0.48
CA ASP A 19 6.58 22.21 -0.43
C ASP A 19 7.05 21.86 -1.84
N GLY A 20 6.16 22.00 -2.82
CA GLY A 20 6.47 21.66 -4.20
C GLY A 20 6.44 20.18 -4.52
N ALA A 21 6.12 19.31 -3.56
CA ALA A 21 6.13 17.88 -3.76
C ALA A 21 4.77 17.39 -4.23
N GLU A 22 4.79 16.27 -4.94
CA GLU A 22 3.57 15.54 -5.30
C GLU A 22 3.20 14.61 -4.16
N ILE A 23 2.05 14.86 -3.54
CA ILE A 23 1.60 14.07 -2.40
C ILE A 23 0.42 13.21 -2.83
N THR A 24 0.47 11.93 -2.49
CA THR A 24 -0.64 11.01 -2.71
C THR A 24 -1.00 10.34 -1.40
N THR A 25 -2.27 10.37 -1.06
CA THR A 25 -2.78 9.61 0.07
C THR A 25 -3.60 8.44 -0.47
N VAL A 26 -4.10 7.61 0.45
CA VAL A 26 -4.82 6.41 0.02
C VAL A 26 -6.05 6.75 -0.83
N GLU A 27 -6.67 7.89 -0.57
CA GLU A 27 -7.83 8.32 -1.34
C GLU A 27 -7.49 8.59 -2.80
N GLY A 28 -6.26 8.94 -3.07
CA GLY A 28 -5.84 9.26 -4.43
C GLY A 28 -5.51 8.06 -5.29
N LEU A 29 -5.55 6.85 -4.74
CA LEU A 29 -5.24 5.66 -5.51
C LEU A 29 -6.42 5.21 -6.37
N ALA A 30 -7.63 5.44 -5.93
CA ALA A 30 -8.81 5.10 -6.72
C ALA A 30 -9.00 6.13 -7.82
N LYS A 31 -9.34 5.66 -9.01
CA LYS A 31 -9.50 6.53 -10.17
C LYS A 31 -10.86 6.30 -10.79
N GLY A 32 -11.60 7.38 -11.00
CA GLY A 32 -12.87 7.31 -11.71
C GLY A 32 -13.88 6.39 -11.07
N GLY A 33 -13.85 6.26 -9.77
CA GLY A 33 -14.76 5.39 -9.04
C GLY A 33 -14.31 3.96 -8.96
N GLU A 34 -13.16 3.61 -9.58
CA GLU A 34 -12.63 2.26 -9.52
C GLU A 34 -11.49 2.18 -8.53
N LEU A 35 -11.50 1.13 -7.72
CA LEU A 35 -10.45 0.92 -6.74
C LEU A 35 -9.15 0.51 -7.40
N HIS A 36 -8.04 0.96 -6.81
CA HIS A 36 -6.74 0.46 -7.21
C HIS A 36 -6.68 -1.06 -6.93
N PRO A 37 -5.91 -1.83 -7.73
CA PRO A 37 -5.81 -3.28 -7.48
C PRO A 37 -5.41 -3.64 -6.06
N LEU A 38 -4.58 -2.84 -5.41
CA LEU A 38 -4.24 -3.07 -4.00
C LEU A 38 -5.45 -2.93 -3.10
N GLN A 39 -6.25 -1.90 -3.32
CA GLN A 39 -7.45 -1.69 -2.50
C GLN A 39 -8.43 -2.83 -2.69
N GLU A 40 -8.61 -3.27 -3.92
CA GLU A 40 -9.51 -4.37 -4.22
C GLU A 40 -9.01 -5.68 -3.62
N ALA A 41 -7.70 -5.93 -3.70
CA ALA A 41 -7.12 -7.15 -3.14
C ALA A 41 -7.25 -7.18 -1.62
N PHE A 42 -7.04 -6.04 -0.96
CA PHE A 42 -7.23 -5.99 0.49
C PHE A 42 -8.68 -6.32 0.87
N TRP A 43 -9.63 -5.85 0.07
CA TRP A 43 -11.04 -6.16 0.30
C TRP A 43 -11.31 -7.64 0.09
N ASN A 44 -10.86 -8.19 -1.05
CA ASN A 44 -11.19 -9.55 -1.44
C ASN A 44 -10.49 -10.61 -0.60
N LYS A 45 -9.28 -10.33 -0.14
CA LYS A 45 -8.49 -11.28 0.65
C LYS A 45 -8.59 -11.03 2.14
N HIS A 46 -9.49 -10.15 2.55
CA HIS A 46 -9.69 -9.85 3.96
C HIS A 46 -8.42 -9.33 4.63
N GLY A 47 -7.72 -8.45 3.93
CA GLY A 47 -6.50 -7.84 4.44
C GLY A 47 -6.75 -6.76 5.48
N LEU A 48 -7.99 -6.53 5.85
CA LEU A 48 -8.33 -5.53 6.83
C LEU A 48 -9.46 -6.02 7.73
N GLN A 49 -9.48 -5.53 8.95
CA GLN A 49 -10.59 -5.74 9.87
C GLN A 49 -11.10 -4.39 10.35
N CYS A 50 -10.41 -3.75 11.31
CA CYS A 50 -10.86 -2.43 11.74
C CYS A 50 -10.53 -1.34 10.73
N GLY A 51 -9.54 -1.56 9.88
CA GLY A 51 -9.17 -0.61 8.83
C GLY A 51 -8.20 0.47 9.26
N PHE A 52 -7.78 0.49 10.50
CA PHE A 52 -6.93 1.58 10.98
C PHE A 52 -5.54 1.57 10.35
N CYS A 53 -4.94 0.38 10.21
CA CYS A 53 -3.62 0.25 9.61
C CYS A 53 -3.65 0.28 8.09
N THR A 54 -4.83 0.15 7.50
CA THR A 54 -4.97 -0.13 6.08
C THR A 54 -4.38 0.93 5.17
N PRO A 55 -4.58 2.24 5.41
CA PRO A 55 -3.95 3.23 4.54
C PRO A 55 -2.43 3.11 4.49
N GLY A 56 -1.80 2.91 5.64
CA GLY A 56 -0.35 2.76 5.70
C GLY A 56 0.12 1.50 4.99
N MET A 57 -0.58 0.39 5.22
CA MET A 57 -0.23 -0.86 4.56
C MET A 57 -0.36 -0.76 3.05
N ILE A 58 -1.43 -0.14 2.56
CA ILE A 58 -1.65 -0.01 1.13
C ILE A 58 -0.59 0.88 0.49
N LEU A 59 -0.26 2.00 1.11
CA LEU A 59 0.72 2.91 0.52
C LEU A 59 2.13 2.31 0.54
N ALA A 60 2.48 1.60 1.61
CA ALA A 60 3.77 0.91 1.65
C ALA A 60 3.84 -0.18 0.59
N SER A 61 2.75 -0.91 0.40
CA SER A 61 2.67 -1.93 -0.64
C SER A 61 2.73 -1.34 -2.04
N HIS A 62 2.11 -0.19 -2.22
CA HIS A 62 2.12 0.49 -3.51
C HIS A 62 3.55 0.85 -3.91
N GLU A 63 4.32 1.37 -2.96
CA GLU A 63 5.72 1.67 -3.24
C GLU A 63 6.51 0.41 -3.56
N LEU A 64 6.30 -0.65 -2.77
CA LEU A 64 6.99 -1.91 -3.02
C LEU A 64 6.72 -2.44 -4.42
N LEU A 65 5.47 -2.44 -4.85
CA LEU A 65 5.11 -2.99 -6.16
C LEU A 65 5.62 -2.14 -7.31
N ARG A 66 5.85 -0.85 -7.08
CA ARG A 66 6.44 0.00 -8.09
C ARG A 66 7.90 -0.34 -8.33
N THR A 67 8.62 -0.73 -7.28
CA THR A 67 10.04 -1.05 -7.39
C THR A 67 10.30 -2.53 -7.61
N ASN A 68 9.37 -3.39 -7.19
CA ASN A 68 9.50 -4.84 -7.31
C ASN A 68 8.14 -5.42 -7.67
N PRO A 69 7.85 -5.58 -8.97
CA PRO A 69 6.52 -6.02 -9.39
C PRO A 69 6.15 -7.44 -8.99
N ASP A 70 7.11 -8.26 -8.58
CA ASP A 70 6.84 -9.64 -8.23
C ASP A 70 7.57 -10.02 -6.94
N PRO A 71 7.17 -9.45 -5.80
CA PRO A 71 7.88 -9.69 -4.56
C PRO A 71 7.57 -11.05 -3.97
N SER A 72 8.54 -11.62 -3.27
CA SER A 72 8.32 -12.82 -2.48
C SER A 72 7.60 -12.44 -1.18
N GLU A 73 7.11 -13.46 -0.45
CA GLU A 73 6.47 -13.21 0.83
C GLU A 73 7.41 -12.51 1.80
N ASP A 74 8.68 -12.92 1.82
CA ASP A 74 9.65 -12.29 2.72
C ASP A 74 9.88 -10.84 2.36
N GLU A 75 9.94 -10.53 1.08
CA GLU A 75 10.09 -9.16 0.63
C GLU A 75 8.90 -8.30 1.01
N ILE A 76 7.70 -8.87 0.92
CA ILE A 76 6.49 -8.18 1.33
C ILE A 76 6.52 -7.89 2.83
N ARG A 77 6.85 -8.90 3.63
CA ARG A 77 6.89 -8.73 5.08
C ARG A 77 7.91 -7.68 5.48
N HIS A 78 9.07 -7.70 4.82
CA HIS A 78 10.10 -6.72 5.11
C HIS A 78 9.65 -5.30 4.77
N ALA A 79 8.98 -5.13 3.63
CA ALA A 79 8.53 -3.81 3.21
C ALA A 79 7.45 -3.24 4.13
N LEU A 80 6.70 -4.11 4.81
CA LEU A 80 5.61 -3.68 5.68
C LEU A 80 6.03 -3.54 7.15
N GLU A 81 7.31 -3.74 7.47
CA GLU A 81 7.78 -3.72 8.86
C GLU A 81 7.48 -2.44 9.61
N GLY A 82 7.43 -1.33 8.90
CA GLY A 82 7.16 -0.04 9.53
C GLY A 82 5.70 0.20 9.89
N ASN A 83 4.83 -0.75 9.59
CA ASN A 83 3.40 -0.61 9.84
C ASN A 83 2.94 -1.68 10.80
N MET A 84 2.11 -1.30 11.76
CA MET A 84 1.62 -2.23 12.76
C MET A 84 0.14 -2.48 12.56
N CYS A 85 -0.24 -3.76 12.62
CA CYS A 85 -1.65 -4.16 12.57
C CYS A 85 -1.93 -5.12 13.72
N ARG A 86 -2.86 -4.74 14.57
CA ARG A 86 -3.21 -5.53 15.74
C ARG A 86 -4.26 -6.59 15.44
N CYS A 87 -4.96 -6.46 14.31
CA CYS A 87 -6.16 -7.26 14.03
C CYS A 87 -5.89 -8.49 13.18
N THR A 88 -5.14 -8.32 12.09
CA THR A 88 -5.11 -9.34 11.03
C THR A 88 -4.07 -10.43 11.23
N GLY A 89 -3.03 -10.18 12.03
CA GLY A 89 -1.90 -11.09 12.12
C GLY A 89 -1.01 -11.08 10.88
N TYR A 90 -1.25 -10.12 9.97
CA TYR A 90 -0.46 -9.85 8.76
C TYR A 90 -0.61 -10.87 7.65
N GLN A 91 -1.08 -12.09 7.92
CA GLN A 91 -1.12 -13.15 6.90
C GLN A 91 -1.98 -12.75 5.69
N ASN A 92 -3.18 -12.25 5.95
CA ASN A 92 -4.08 -11.85 4.87
C ASN A 92 -3.58 -10.61 4.15
N ILE A 93 -2.85 -9.75 4.84
CA ILE A 93 -2.25 -8.58 4.19
C ILE A 93 -1.20 -9.03 3.17
N VAL A 94 -0.36 -9.98 3.54
CA VAL A 94 0.63 -10.53 2.62
C VAL A 94 -0.05 -11.16 1.42
N ARG A 95 -1.12 -11.91 1.64
CA ARG A 95 -1.88 -12.51 0.54
C ARG A 95 -2.48 -11.45 -0.38
N ALA A 96 -3.00 -10.37 0.21
CA ALA A 96 -3.58 -9.29 -0.58
C ALA A 96 -2.53 -8.64 -1.48
N VAL A 97 -1.33 -8.40 -0.96
CA VAL A 97 -0.26 -7.80 -1.75
C VAL A 97 0.16 -8.74 -2.87
N LYS A 98 0.24 -10.04 -2.59
CA LYS A 98 0.58 -11.01 -3.63
C LYS A 98 -0.46 -11.02 -4.74
N GLU A 99 -1.73 -10.97 -4.38
CA GLU A 99 -2.79 -10.95 -5.38
C GLU A 99 -2.75 -9.67 -6.21
N ALA A 100 -2.54 -8.54 -5.57
CA ALA A 100 -2.43 -7.27 -6.28
C ALA A 100 -1.26 -7.29 -7.24
N ALA A 101 -0.14 -7.88 -6.82
CA ALA A 101 1.03 -7.98 -7.68
C ALA A 101 0.72 -8.80 -8.92
N ALA A 102 -0.01 -9.91 -8.76
CA ALA A 102 -0.39 -10.74 -9.89
C ALA A 102 -1.33 -9.99 -10.84
N THR A 103 -2.26 -9.25 -10.29
CA THR A 103 -3.21 -8.48 -11.10
C THR A 103 -2.50 -7.38 -11.88
N MET A 104 -1.61 -6.66 -11.24
CA MET A 104 -0.90 -5.57 -11.88
C MET A 104 0.08 -6.06 -12.94
N LYS A 105 0.67 -7.23 -12.68
CA LYS A 105 1.59 -7.83 -13.63
C LYS A 105 0.87 -8.32 -14.88
N GLY A 106 -0.35 -8.81 -14.71
CA GLY A 106 -1.15 -9.32 -15.82
C GLY A 106 -1.78 -8.25 -16.64
N GLY A 107 -1.69 -7.00 -16.28
CA GLY A 107 -2.29 -6.08 -17.08
C GLY A 107 -2.02 -4.70 -16.84
N ALA A 108 -2.79 -4.12 -16.57
CA ALA A 108 -2.75 -2.86 -16.55
C ALA A 108 -2.68 -2.29 -15.30
N GLN A 109 -2.02 -1.49 -14.96
CA GLN A 109 -2.00 -0.91 -13.75
C GLN A 109 -2.53 0.50 -13.67
#